data_08a5d81f7a0f2c7f0f851a8b7cc1030a
#
_entry.id   08a5d81f7a0f2c7f0f851a8b7cc1030a
#
_cell.length_a   1.000
_cell.length_b   1.000
_cell.length_c   1.000
_cell.angle_alpha   90.00
_cell.angle_beta   90.00
_cell.angle_gamma   90.00
#
_symmetry.space_group_name_H-M   'P 1'
#
loop_
_entity.id
_entity.type
_entity.pdbx_description
1 polymer ?
#
loop_
_entity_poly.entity_id
_entity_poly.type
_entity_poly.pdbx_seq_one_letter_code
_entity_poly.pdbx_strand_id
1 'polypeptide(L)'
;MVAVGLSGAAMYELVRVGSDNLVGEIIRLEGDKATIQVYEETSGVTVGDPIIRTMKPLCVELGPGLMTKIVDGIQRPLEDIYNLSKSVYIPRGVDVPSLDRKKLWDFVPTGYSVGDPIVGGDIFAECNESLLLVHQIMLPPNEEGTIKMIKPAGQYTLEETVLEITTLTGETKPFTMM
;
A
#
# COMPACT_ATOMS: atom_id res chain seq x y z
N MET A 1 7.18 -23.24 -4.46
CA MET A 1 7.04 -23.53 -5.90
C MET A 1 8.28 -23.08 -6.64
N VAL A 2 8.58 -23.67 -7.83
CA VAL A 2 9.70 -23.23 -8.68
C VAL A 2 9.14 -22.74 -10.01
N ALA A 3 9.57 -21.56 -10.42
CA ALA A 3 9.20 -20.91 -11.66
C ALA A 3 10.43 -20.71 -12.55
N VAL A 4 10.23 -20.68 -13.87
CA VAL A 4 11.27 -20.42 -14.88
C VAL A 4 10.92 -19.18 -15.70
N GLY A 5 11.92 -18.57 -16.34
CA GLY A 5 11.70 -17.38 -17.16
C GLY A 5 11.58 -16.09 -16.35
N LEU A 6 12.03 -16.08 -15.08
CA LEU A 6 12.01 -14.92 -14.19
C LEU A 6 13.35 -14.16 -14.17
N SER A 7 14.00 -14.07 -15.32
CA SER A 7 15.23 -13.28 -15.49
C SER A 7 14.98 -11.81 -15.10
N GLY A 8 15.85 -11.25 -14.25
CA GLY A 8 15.73 -9.87 -13.76
C GLY A 8 14.75 -9.68 -12.61
N ALA A 9 14.20 -10.75 -12.04
CA ALA A 9 13.43 -10.67 -10.81
C ALA A 9 14.34 -10.32 -9.62
N ALA A 10 13.79 -9.69 -8.61
CA ALA A 10 14.49 -9.36 -7.37
C ALA A 10 14.15 -10.36 -6.26
N MET A 11 15.08 -10.52 -5.30
CA MET A 11 14.76 -11.22 -4.05
C MET A 11 13.68 -10.46 -3.29
N TYR A 12 12.77 -11.22 -2.68
CA TYR A 12 11.62 -10.70 -1.94
C TYR A 12 10.60 -9.94 -2.80
N GLU A 13 10.69 -10.07 -4.12
CA GLU A 13 9.67 -9.52 -5.01
C GLU A 13 8.34 -10.27 -4.83
N LEU A 14 7.26 -9.50 -4.67
CA LEU A 14 5.90 -10.02 -4.65
C LEU A 14 5.51 -10.50 -6.04
N VAL A 15 4.94 -11.69 -6.12
CA VAL A 15 4.43 -12.27 -7.36
C VAL A 15 3.01 -12.78 -7.19
N ARG A 16 2.24 -12.79 -8.29
CA ARG A 16 0.92 -13.37 -8.36
C ARG A 16 1.01 -14.69 -9.14
N VAL A 17 0.57 -15.78 -8.52
CA VAL A 17 0.75 -17.15 -9.02
C VAL A 17 -0.58 -17.73 -9.50
N GLY A 18 -0.56 -18.28 -10.72
CA GLY A 18 -1.70 -18.96 -11.33
C GLY A 18 -2.82 -18.03 -11.75
N SER A 19 -3.90 -18.64 -12.26
CA SER A 19 -5.13 -17.95 -12.67
C SER A 19 -5.85 -17.25 -11.52
N ASP A 20 -5.71 -17.80 -10.30
CA ASP A 20 -6.34 -17.27 -9.09
C ASP A 20 -5.54 -16.09 -8.48
N ASN A 21 -4.40 -15.71 -9.08
CA ASN A 21 -3.53 -14.61 -8.61
C ASN A 21 -3.07 -14.77 -7.15
N LEU A 22 -2.71 -15.99 -6.75
CA LEU A 22 -2.27 -16.28 -5.38
C LEU A 22 -1.04 -15.46 -5.00
N VAL A 23 -1.05 -14.90 -3.80
CA VAL A 23 0.04 -14.07 -3.30
C VAL A 23 1.24 -14.93 -2.96
N GLY A 24 2.41 -14.61 -3.53
CA GLY A 24 3.66 -15.28 -3.23
C GLY A 24 4.85 -14.33 -3.25
N GLU A 25 5.95 -14.77 -2.68
CA GLU A 25 7.21 -14.02 -2.59
C GLU A 25 8.38 -14.85 -3.11
N ILE A 26 9.31 -14.22 -3.81
CA ILE A 26 10.52 -14.86 -4.28
C ILE A 26 11.51 -15.00 -3.13
N ILE A 27 11.79 -16.24 -2.72
CA ILE A 27 12.72 -16.55 -1.61
C ILE A 27 14.11 -17.01 -2.08
N ARG A 28 14.25 -17.35 -3.36
CA ARG A 28 15.55 -17.77 -3.95
C ARG A 28 15.55 -17.56 -5.46
N LEU A 29 16.68 -17.10 -5.98
CA LEU A 29 16.92 -16.92 -7.40
C LEU A 29 18.15 -17.73 -7.85
N GLU A 30 18.01 -18.47 -8.95
CA GLU A 30 19.07 -19.25 -9.57
C GLU A 30 19.01 -19.08 -11.11
N GLY A 31 19.73 -18.10 -11.62
CA GLY A 31 19.69 -17.75 -13.04
C GLY A 31 18.30 -17.22 -13.44
N ASP A 32 17.61 -17.95 -14.30
CA ASP A 32 16.24 -17.64 -14.73
C ASP A 32 15.15 -18.31 -13.87
N LYS A 33 15.57 -19.13 -12.88
CA LYS A 33 14.67 -19.87 -12.00
C LYS A 33 14.50 -19.12 -10.69
N ALA A 34 13.24 -19.04 -10.23
CA ALA A 34 12.90 -18.50 -8.93
C ALA A 34 12.17 -19.54 -8.09
N THR A 35 12.55 -19.67 -6.82
CA THR A 35 11.77 -20.39 -5.83
C THR A 35 10.82 -19.40 -5.16
N ILE A 36 9.54 -19.70 -5.18
CA ILE A 36 8.47 -18.84 -4.68
C ILE A 36 7.80 -19.51 -3.50
N GLN A 37 7.67 -18.78 -2.41
CA GLN A 37 6.81 -19.14 -1.30
C GLN A 37 5.45 -18.50 -1.52
N VAL A 38 4.40 -19.30 -1.63
CA VAL A 38 3.02 -18.84 -1.75
C VAL A 38 2.40 -18.82 -0.36
N TYR A 39 1.68 -17.75 -0.03
CA TYR A 39 1.07 -17.55 1.30
C TYR A 39 -0.34 -18.16 1.40
N GLU A 40 -0.86 -18.66 0.28
CA GLU A 40 -2.18 -19.26 0.19
C GLU A 40 -2.07 -20.75 -0.22
N GLU A 41 -3.19 -21.47 -0.14
CA GLU A 41 -3.26 -22.85 -0.58
C GLU A 41 -3.03 -22.96 -2.09
N THR A 42 -2.09 -23.81 -2.48
CA THR A 42 -1.68 -24.00 -3.89
C THR A 42 -2.34 -25.16 -4.60
N SER A 43 -3.35 -25.79 -3.98
CA SER A 43 -4.10 -26.88 -4.65
C SER A 43 -4.78 -26.36 -5.91
N GLY A 44 -4.60 -27.07 -7.02
CA GLY A 44 -5.11 -26.67 -8.33
C GLY A 44 -4.12 -25.86 -9.18
N VAL A 45 -3.01 -25.38 -8.63
CA VAL A 45 -1.94 -24.78 -9.44
C VAL A 45 -1.18 -25.87 -10.18
N THR A 46 -1.04 -25.71 -11.49
CA THR A 46 -0.44 -26.69 -12.39
C THR A 46 0.84 -26.17 -13.04
N VAL A 47 1.61 -27.09 -13.63
CA VAL A 47 2.78 -26.73 -14.43
C VAL A 47 2.33 -26.01 -15.69
N GLY A 48 2.88 -24.83 -15.94
CA GLY A 48 2.50 -23.97 -17.06
C GLY A 48 1.59 -22.82 -16.70
N ASP A 49 1.12 -22.76 -15.44
CA ASP A 49 0.34 -21.60 -14.96
C ASP A 49 1.20 -20.34 -14.95
N PRO A 50 0.61 -19.16 -15.25
CA PRO A 50 1.35 -17.92 -15.34
C PRO A 50 1.81 -17.43 -13.96
N ILE A 51 2.93 -16.73 -13.93
CA ILE A 51 3.41 -15.98 -12.77
C ILE A 51 3.61 -14.53 -13.19
N ILE A 52 2.89 -13.63 -12.52
CA ILE A 52 2.92 -12.20 -12.80
C ILE A 52 3.81 -11.52 -11.75
N ARG A 53 4.81 -10.80 -12.22
CA ARG A 53 5.70 -10.00 -11.39
C ARG A 53 5.06 -8.67 -11.04
N THR A 54 5.23 -8.22 -9.80
CA THR A 54 4.73 -6.90 -9.38
C THR A 54 5.82 -5.82 -9.39
N MET A 55 7.09 -6.21 -9.55
CA MET A 55 8.27 -5.33 -9.50
C MET A 55 8.42 -4.60 -8.15
N LYS A 56 7.75 -5.07 -7.12
CA LYS A 56 7.76 -4.49 -5.77
C LYS A 56 7.85 -5.61 -4.74
N PRO A 57 8.49 -5.39 -3.59
CA PRO A 57 8.40 -6.32 -2.46
C PRO A 57 6.99 -6.32 -1.87
N LEU A 58 6.74 -7.26 -0.96
CA LEU A 58 5.54 -7.21 -0.13
C LEU A 58 5.60 -5.95 0.74
N CYS A 59 4.65 -5.06 0.55
CA CYS A 59 4.56 -3.79 1.26
C CYS A 59 3.21 -3.68 1.96
N VAL A 60 3.19 -2.99 3.09
CA VAL A 60 1.97 -2.63 3.80
C VAL A 60 1.53 -1.22 3.40
N GLU A 61 0.22 -1.01 3.35
CA GLU A 61 -0.36 0.31 3.14
C GLU A 61 -0.50 1.00 4.49
N LEU A 62 0.09 2.19 4.60
CA LEU A 62 -0.01 3.02 5.82
C LEU A 62 -0.92 4.21 5.53
N GLY A 63 -1.85 4.47 6.43
CA GLY A 63 -2.79 5.59 6.29
C GLY A 63 -3.91 5.53 7.33
N PRO A 64 -4.77 6.55 7.35
CA PRO A 64 -5.94 6.58 8.23
C PRO A 64 -6.86 5.37 8.01
N GLY A 65 -7.30 4.75 9.11
CA GLY A 65 -8.14 3.55 9.09
C GLY A 65 -7.40 2.24 9.35
N LEU A 66 -6.06 2.28 9.44
CA LEU A 66 -5.26 1.08 9.71
C LEU A 66 -5.50 0.52 11.13
N MET A 67 -5.53 1.40 12.13
CA MET A 67 -5.63 1.00 13.54
C MET A 67 -7.02 0.53 13.95
N THR A 68 -8.02 0.77 13.14
CA THR A 68 -9.41 0.35 13.40
C THR A 68 -9.79 -0.95 12.69
N LYS A 69 -8.87 -1.57 11.95
CA LYS A 69 -9.11 -2.82 11.21
C LYS A 69 -8.37 -4.01 11.83
N ILE A 70 -8.96 -5.19 11.69
CA ILE A 70 -8.32 -6.47 11.98
C ILE A 70 -7.80 -7.02 10.66
N VAL A 71 -6.49 -7.21 10.59
CA VAL A 71 -5.80 -7.69 9.39
C VAL A 71 -4.98 -8.95 9.69
N ASP A 72 -4.68 -9.74 8.67
CA ASP A 72 -3.78 -10.87 8.77
C ASP A 72 -2.29 -10.46 8.58
N GLY A 73 -1.38 -11.47 8.53
CA GLY A 73 0.07 -11.24 8.40
C GLY A 73 0.54 -10.60 7.08
N ILE A 74 -0.30 -10.55 6.06
CA ILE A 74 -0.06 -9.86 4.78
C ILE A 74 -1.02 -8.69 4.54
N GLN A 75 -1.57 -8.16 5.62
CA GLN A 75 -2.45 -7.00 5.66
C GLN A 75 -3.79 -7.17 4.90
N ARG A 76 -4.34 -8.39 4.82
CA ARG A 76 -5.69 -8.59 4.28
C ARG A 76 -6.74 -8.25 5.34
N PRO A 77 -7.75 -7.40 5.05
CA PRO A 77 -8.77 -6.99 6.00
C PRO A 77 -9.78 -8.12 6.22
N LEU A 78 -9.75 -8.77 7.38
CA LEU A 78 -10.53 -9.98 7.67
C LEU A 78 -12.03 -9.75 7.69
N GLU A 79 -12.48 -8.61 8.22
CA GLU A 79 -13.90 -8.25 8.27
C GLU A 79 -14.47 -8.00 6.87
N ASP A 80 -13.73 -7.26 6.03
CA ASP A 80 -14.15 -6.96 4.67
C ASP A 80 -14.21 -8.25 3.83
N ILE A 81 -13.24 -9.16 4.00
CA ILE A 81 -13.23 -10.48 3.36
C ILE A 81 -14.41 -11.33 3.82
N TYR A 82 -14.72 -11.36 5.12
CA TYR A 82 -15.88 -12.06 5.64
C TYR A 82 -17.19 -11.50 5.05
N ASN A 83 -17.30 -10.18 4.97
CA ASN A 83 -18.49 -9.53 4.40
C ASN A 83 -18.71 -9.85 2.92
N LEU A 84 -17.63 -10.04 2.16
CA LEU A 84 -17.69 -10.43 0.74
C LEU A 84 -17.99 -11.92 0.56
N SER A 85 -17.28 -12.78 1.27
CA SER A 85 -17.38 -14.24 1.07
C SER A 85 -18.49 -14.91 1.86
N LYS A 86 -18.94 -14.28 2.95
CA LYS A 86 -19.84 -14.86 3.97
C LYS A 86 -19.35 -16.20 4.52
N SER A 87 -18.03 -16.40 4.48
CA SER A 87 -17.34 -17.60 4.93
C SER A 87 -16.37 -17.27 6.06
N VAL A 88 -16.22 -18.18 7.00
CA VAL A 88 -15.20 -18.12 8.06
C VAL A 88 -13.80 -18.35 7.49
N TYR A 89 -13.70 -19.02 6.36
CA TYR A 89 -12.45 -19.29 5.66
C TYR A 89 -12.18 -18.20 4.64
N ILE A 90 -10.93 -17.75 4.55
CA ILE A 90 -10.48 -16.79 3.54
C ILE A 90 -10.45 -17.53 2.18
N PRO A 91 -11.24 -17.09 1.19
CA PRO A 91 -11.19 -17.68 -0.15
C PRO A 91 -9.83 -17.38 -0.80
N ARG A 92 -9.40 -18.28 -1.71
CA ARG A 92 -8.14 -18.10 -2.45
C ARG A 92 -8.22 -16.93 -3.42
N GLY A 93 -7.09 -16.23 -3.59
CA GLY A 93 -6.97 -15.16 -4.56
C GLY A 93 -7.83 -13.92 -4.28
N VAL A 94 -8.32 -13.77 -3.04
CA VAL A 94 -9.08 -12.57 -2.65
C VAL A 94 -8.16 -11.37 -2.59
N ASP A 95 -8.46 -10.37 -3.41
CA ASP A 95 -7.76 -9.10 -3.47
C ASP A 95 -8.69 -7.98 -2.97
N VAL A 96 -8.55 -7.62 -1.70
CA VAL A 96 -9.32 -6.55 -1.05
C VAL A 96 -8.33 -5.51 -0.55
N PRO A 97 -8.51 -4.23 -0.89
CA PRO A 97 -7.66 -3.16 -0.39
C PRO A 97 -7.62 -3.13 1.13
N SER A 98 -6.42 -2.99 1.70
CA SER A 98 -6.23 -2.96 3.15
C SER A 98 -6.91 -1.79 3.80
N LEU A 99 -6.93 -0.64 3.12
CA LEU A 99 -7.58 0.58 3.56
C LEU A 99 -8.83 0.88 2.73
N ASP A 100 -9.85 1.48 3.36
CA ASP A 100 -11.08 1.90 2.67
C ASP A 100 -10.83 3.18 1.87
N ARG A 101 -10.72 3.02 0.53
CA ARG A 101 -10.45 4.12 -0.41
C ARG A 101 -11.58 5.13 -0.53
N LYS A 102 -12.82 4.75 -0.15
CA LYS A 102 -14.01 5.57 -0.33
C LYS A 102 -14.39 6.36 0.93
N LYS A 103 -13.86 5.95 2.08
CA LYS A 103 -14.13 6.61 3.36
C LYS A 103 -13.54 8.02 3.34
N LEU A 104 -14.36 8.98 3.78
CA LEU A 104 -13.94 10.35 3.98
C LEU A 104 -13.33 10.50 5.37
N TRP A 105 -12.20 11.21 5.42
CA TRP A 105 -11.46 11.48 6.64
C TRP A 105 -11.33 12.98 6.88
N ASP A 106 -11.42 13.40 8.13
CA ASP A 106 -11.26 14.80 8.52
C ASP A 106 -9.78 15.18 8.50
N PHE A 107 -9.38 15.88 7.45
CA PHE A 107 -8.02 16.37 7.24
C PHE A 107 -7.86 17.75 7.88
N VAL A 108 -6.84 17.92 8.72
CA VAL A 108 -6.52 19.20 9.38
C VAL A 108 -5.03 19.50 9.16
N PRO A 109 -4.68 20.56 8.40
CA PRO A 109 -3.28 20.94 8.19
C PRO A 109 -2.64 21.49 9.48
N THR A 110 -1.37 21.18 9.72
CA THR A 110 -0.62 21.50 10.96
C THR A 110 0.21 22.79 10.85
N GLY A 111 -0.35 23.85 10.29
CA GLY A 111 0.30 25.18 10.32
C GLY A 111 1.26 25.45 9.15
N TYR A 112 1.49 24.51 8.24
CA TYR A 112 2.22 24.76 6.99
C TYR A 112 1.39 25.58 6.02
N SER A 113 2.05 26.46 5.27
CA SER A 113 1.46 27.33 4.26
C SER A 113 2.14 27.15 2.90
N VAL A 114 1.46 27.59 1.85
CA VAL A 114 2.05 27.62 0.51
C VAL A 114 3.29 28.51 0.51
N GLY A 115 4.39 27.97 0.01
CA GLY A 115 5.70 28.66 -0.02
C GLY A 115 6.65 28.22 1.11
N ASP A 116 6.17 27.50 2.12
CA ASP A 116 7.03 27.00 3.19
C ASP A 116 7.90 25.83 2.71
N PRO A 117 9.15 25.73 3.19
CA PRO A 117 9.99 24.58 2.97
C PRO A 117 9.48 23.41 3.81
N ILE A 118 9.55 22.19 3.27
CA ILE A 118 9.18 20.96 3.96
C ILE A 118 10.19 19.86 3.66
N VAL A 119 10.53 19.06 4.66
CA VAL A 119 11.49 17.96 4.53
C VAL A 119 10.87 16.64 5.00
N GLY A 120 11.48 15.54 4.56
CA GLY A 120 11.04 14.20 4.93
C GLY A 120 10.96 13.99 6.44
N GLY A 121 9.83 13.48 6.90
CA GLY A 121 9.49 13.30 8.30
C GLY A 121 8.67 14.43 8.93
N ASP A 122 8.53 15.58 8.25
CA ASP A 122 7.66 16.66 8.73
C ASP A 122 6.18 16.24 8.67
N ILE A 123 5.47 16.54 9.76
CA ILE A 123 4.04 16.27 9.88
C ILE A 123 3.29 17.49 9.35
N PHE A 124 2.67 17.36 8.19
CA PHE A 124 1.98 18.47 7.53
C PHE A 124 0.47 18.48 7.78
N ALA A 125 -0.10 17.38 8.28
CA ALA A 125 -1.52 17.32 8.61
C ALA A 125 -1.82 16.24 9.64
N GLU A 126 -3.01 16.32 10.20
CA GLU A 126 -3.57 15.38 11.16
C GLU A 126 -4.96 14.92 10.69
N CYS A 127 -5.32 13.71 11.10
CA CYS A 127 -6.63 13.12 10.82
C CYS A 127 -7.11 12.37 12.06
N ASN A 128 -8.34 12.61 12.49
CA ASN A 128 -8.93 11.87 13.60
C ASN A 128 -9.37 10.49 13.13
N GLU A 129 -8.65 9.45 13.52
CA GLU A 129 -8.99 8.07 13.18
C GLU A 129 -10.03 7.47 14.14
N SER A 130 -9.91 7.79 15.43
CA SER A 130 -10.86 7.42 16.48
C SER A 130 -10.90 8.49 17.56
N LEU A 131 -11.79 8.31 18.56
CA LEU A 131 -11.89 9.23 19.72
C LEU A 131 -10.57 9.39 20.50
N LEU A 132 -9.67 8.41 20.41
CA LEU A 132 -8.42 8.36 21.17
C LEU A 132 -7.18 8.45 20.29
N LEU A 133 -7.32 8.35 18.97
CA LEU A 133 -6.20 8.27 18.05
C LEU A 133 -6.28 9.37 16.99
N VAL A 134 -5.27 10.22 16.99
CA VAL A 134 -5.01 11.19 15.94
C VAL A 134 -3.91 10.62 15.04
N HIS A 135 -4.24 10.37 13.79
CA HIS A 135 -3.28 9.92 12.78
C HIS A 135 -2.53 11.13 12.24
N GLN A 136 -1.20 11.10 12.31
CA GLN A 136 -0.33 12.14 11.80
C GLN A 136 0.14 11.79 10.39
N ILE A 137 -0.04 12.73 9.45
CA ILE A 137 0.32 12.57 8.06
C ILE A 137 1.64 13.30 7.83
N MET A 138 2.69 12.53 7.49
CA MET A 138 4.04 13.06 7.31
C MET A 138 4.51 12.95 5.87
N LEU A 139 5.43 13.81 5.48
CA LEU A 139 6.13 13.71 4.22
C LEU A 139 7.06 12.48 4.24
N PRO A 140 7.10 11.64 3.17
CA PRO A 140 8.03 10.51 3.11
C PRO A 140 9.48 10.92 3.33
N PRO A 141 10.31 10.06 3.99
CA PRO A 141 11.66 10.44 4.46
C PRO A 141 12.65 10.91 3.38
N ASN A 142 12.43 10.51 2.12
CA ASN A 142 13.33 10.81 1.01
C ASN A 142 12.85 11.96 0.13
N GLU A 143 11.84 12.70 0.57
CA GLU A 143 11.25 13.80 -0.17
C GLU A 143 11.54 15.13 0.53
N GLU A 144 11.83 16.16 -0.25
CA GLU A 144 12.05 17.53 0.21
C GLU A 144 11.65 18.54 -0.85
N GLY A 145 11.24 19.72 -0.43
CA GLY A 145 10.88 20.77 -1.37
C GLY A 145 10.15 21.95 -0.74
N THR A 146 9.48 22.71 -1.58
CA THR A 146 8.65 23.85 -1.17
C THR A 146 7.18 23.52 -1.44
N ILE A 147 6.32 23.83 -0.50
CA ILE A 147 4.88 23.59 -0.61
C ILE A 147 4.29 24.47 -1.71
N LYS A 148 3.77 23.84 -2.75
CA LYS A 148 3.07 24.50 -3.84
C LYS A 148 1.57 24.59 -3.57
N MET A 149 1.00 23.56 -2.98
CA MET A 149 -0.41 23.47 -2.62
C MET A 149 -0.57 22.60 -1.39
N ILE A 150 -1.40 23.02 -0.45
CA ILE A 150 -1.90 22.24 0.66
C ILE A 150 -3.41 22.44 0.75
N LYS A 151 -4.16 21.37 0.89
CA LYS A 151 -5.61 21.42 1.02
C LYS A 151 -6.01 22.07 2.34
N PRO A 152 -7.09 22.87 2.39
CA PRO A 152 -7.64 23.38 3.64
C PRO A 152 -8.23 22.25 4.49
N ALA A 153 -8.53 22.53 5.75
CA ALA A 153 -9.28 21.58 6.59
C ALA A 153 -10.60 21.19 5.93
N GLY A 154 -10.87 19.89 5.88
CA GLY A 154 -12.02 19.34 5.19
C GLY A 154 -12.04 17.83 5.14
N GLN A 155 -13.03 17.27 4.46
CA GLN A 155 -13.16 15.82 4.31
C GLN A 155 -12.64 15.38 2.94
N TYR A 156 -11.68 14.45 2.95
CA TYR A 156 -11.03 13.93 1.76
C TYR A 156 -10.91 12.40 1.84
N THR A 157 -10.79 11.77 0.69
CA THR A 157 -10.48 10.33 0.59
C THR A 157 -8.98 10.10 0.66
N LEU A 158 -8.57 8.85 0.88
CA LEU A 158 -7.15 8.48 0.96
C LEU A 158 -6.38 8.71 -0.35
N GLU A 159 -7.05 8.67 -1.50
CA GLU A 159 -6.44 8.79 -2.82
C GLU A 159 -6.40 10.23 -3.34
N GLU A 160 -7.12 11.14 -2.70
CA GLU A 160 -7.09 12.55 -3.10
C GLU A 160 -5.75 13.19 -2.76
N THR A 161 -5.24 13.98 -3.69
CA THR A 161 -4.03 14.79 -3.47
C THR A 161 -4.33 15.88 -2.44
N VAL A 162 -3.65 15.83 -1.31
CA VAL A 162 -3.80 16.79 -0.20
C VAL A 162 -2.63 17.76 -0.10
N LEU A 163 -1.47 17.38 -0.63
CA LEU A 163 -0.26 18.19 -0.66
C LEU A 163 0.42 18.09 -2.02
N GLU A 164 0.91 19.19 -2.56
CA GLU A 164 1.85 19.22 -3.67
C GLU A 164 3.10 19.99 -3.25
N ILE A 165 4.26 19.42 -3.53
CA ILE A 165 5.54 20.10 -3.31
C ILE A 165 6.25 20.30 -4.64
N THR A 166 7.05 21.37 -4.72
CA THR A 166 8.02 21.56 -5.79
C THR A 166 9.40 21.13 -5.25
N THR A 167 9.96 20.08 -5.84
CA THR A 167 11.28 19.57 -5.45
C THR A 167 12.39 20.53 -5.85
N LEU A 168 13.60 20.31 -5.34
CA LEU A 168 14.80 21.09 -5.72
C LEU A 168 15.11 21.02 -7.22
N THR A 169 14.64 19.97 -7.90
CA THR A 169 14.76 19.80 -9.36
C THR A 169 13.70 20.55 -10.16
N GLY A 170 12.75 21.21 -9.49
CA GLY A 170 11.65 21.94 -10.12
C GLY A 170 10.44 21.06 -10.51
N GLU A 171 10.46 19.77 -10.19
CA GLU A 171 9.32 18.88 -10.44
C GLU A 171 8.24 19.06 -9.36
N THR A 172 6.98 18.97 -9.77
CA THR A 172 5.85 18.96 -8.83
C THR A 172 5.48 17.52 -8.50
N LYS A 173 5.49 17.17 -7.22
CA LYS A 173 5.07 15.85 -6.73
C LYS A 173 3.80 15.97 -5.90
N PRO A 174 2.75 15.21 -6.22
CA PRO A 174 1.53 15.12 -5.40
C PRO A 174 1.70 14.10 -4.28
N PHE A 175 1.10 14.38 -3.13
CA PHE A 175 1.02 13.49 -1.98
C PHE A 175 -0.43 13.35 -1.52
N THR A 176 -0.75 12.15 -1.07
CA THR A 176 -2.07 11.76 -0.55
C THR A 176 -1.98 11.54 0.96
N MET A 177 -3.05 11.10 1.59
CA MET A 177 -3.05 10.73 3.02
C MET A 177 -2.52 9.30 3.28
N MET A 178 -2.05 8.61 2.24
CA MET A 178 -1.58 7.23 2.29
C MET A 178 -0.12 7.16 1.88
#